data_24020cab45053d5ad9abfa60e74664da
#
_entry.id   24020cab45053d5ad9abfa60e74664da
#
_cell.length_a   1.000
_cell.length_b   1.000
_cell.length_c   1.000
_cell.angle_alpha   90.00
_cell.angle_beta   90.00
_cell.angle_gamma   90.00
#
_symmetry.space_group_name_H-M   'P 1'
#
loop_
_entity.id
_entity.type
_entity.pdbx_description
1 polymer ?
#
loop_
_entity_poly.entity_id
_entity_poly.type
_entity_poly.pdbx_seq_one_letter_code
_entity_poly.pdbx_strand_id
1 'polypeptide(L)'
;DLALPRLDAGSAIAADDPVRGIATSGWRGRSQSLGIADAVTVLAASAAQADAAATMIANAVNIDDPAIRRLPAREVRDESDLGGLPVTVEVGALGAEKVAAALENGARRAAELRQQDLIVAAYLQLQGQSRVVGELNRIAAGRAA
;
A
#
# COMPACT_ATOMS: atom_id res chain seq x y z
N ASP A 1 -0.85 -16.02 1.00
CA ASP A 1 -1.70 -15.78 -0.08
C ASP A 1 -2.59 -14.59 0.08
N LEU A 2 -2.73 -13.94 -0.96
CA LEU A 2 -3.45 -12.72 -0.96
C LEU A 2 -4.83 -12.97 -1.48
N ALA A 3 -5.79 -12.45 -0.81
CA ALA A 3 -7.14 -12.45 -1.32
C ALA A 3 -7.25 -11.63 -2.61
N LEU A 4 -6.17 -11.04 -3.01
CA LEU A 4 -6.17 -10.07 -4.09
C LEU A 4 -6.37 -10.60 -5.52
N PRO A 5 -6.20 -11.88 -5.84
CA PRO A 5 -6.54 -12.32 -7.19
C PRO A 5 -7.94 -11.92 -7.62
N ARG A 6 -8.81 -11.70 -6.65
CA ARG A 6 -10.16 -11.25 -6.96
C ARG A 6 -10.24 -9.83 -7.44
N LEU A 7 -9.18 -9.08 -7.21
CA LEU A 7 -9.14 -7.66 -7.54
C LEU A 7 -8.41 -7.40 -8.84
N ASP A 8 -8.21 -8.42 -9.66
CA ASP A 8 -7.62 -8.23 -10.96
C ASP A 8 -8.41 -7.18 -11.72
N ALA A 9 -7.69 -6.18 -12.19
CA ALA A 9 -8.32 -5.03 -12.81
C ALA A 9 -9.21 -5.43 -13.98
N GLY A 10 -8.74 -6.35 -14.79
CA GLY A 10 -9.46 -6.73 -15.98
C GLY A 10 -10.81 -7.37 -15.71
N SER A 11 -10.99 -7.98 -14.54
CA SER A 11 -12.23 -8.67 -14.22
C SER A 11 -13.15 -7.88 -13.32
N ALA A 12 -12.64 -6.82 -12.66
CA ALA A 12 -13.36 -6.15 -11.59
C ALA A 12 -13.89 -4.77 -11.97
N ILE A 13 -13.38 -4.18 -13.03
CA ILE A 13 -13.68 -2.79 -13.36
C ILE A 13 -14.55 -2.71 -14.61
N ALA A 14 -15.73 -2.12 -14.46
CA ALA A 14 -16.64 -1.90 -15.56
C ALA A 14 -16.50 -0.46 -16.08
N ALA A 15 -17.04 -0.21 -17.26
CA ALA A 15 -16.88 1.09 -17.91
C ALA A 15 -17.47 2.25 -17.12
N ASP A 16 -18.53 2.01 -16.36
CA ASP A 16 -19.17 3.05 -15.55
C ASP A 16 -18.80 2.98 -14.07
N ASP A 17 -17.85 2.12 -13.73
CA ASP A 17 -17.39 1.96 -12.36
C ASP A 17 -16.52 3.16 -11.98
N PRO A 18 -16.62 3.70 -10.75
CA PRO A 18 -15.72 4.75 -10.32
C PRO A 18 -14.27 4.29 -10.19
N VAL A 19 -14.03 2.99 -10.11
CA VAL A 19 -12.68 2.45 -10.02
C VAL A 19 -12.13 2.22 -11.42
N ARG A 20 -11.06 2.90 -11.76
CA ARG A 20 -10.38 2.76 -13.05
C ARG A 20 -8.93 2.37 -12.91
N GLY A 21 -8.41 2.35 -11.68
CA GLY A 21 -7.01 2.00 -11.46
C GLY A 21 -6.82 1.17 -10.22
N ILE A 22 -5.85 0.26 -10.29
CA ILE A 22 -5.40 -0.56 -9.17
C ILE A 22 -3.88 -0.50 -9.17
N ALA A 23 -3.29 -0.29 -8.01
CA ALA A 23 -1.83 -0.28 -7.86
C ALA A 23 -1.45 -0.93 -6.54
N THR A 24 -0.27 -1.54 -6.54
CA THR A 24 0.27 -2.16 -5.33
C THR A 24 1.69 -1.65 -5.10
N SER A 25 1.99 -1.32 -3.85
CA SER A 25 3.31 -0.86 -3.43
C SER A 25 3.72 -1.63 -2.18
N GLY A 26 5.03 -1.66 -1.90
CA GLY A 26 5.57 -2.32 -0.72
C GLY A 26 7.07 -2.16 -0.69
N TRP A 27 7.71 -2.45 0.46
CA TRP A 27 9.13 -2.15 0.59
C TRP A 27 10.02 -3.10 -0.24
N ARG A 28 9.50 -4.28 -0.59
CA ARG A 28 10.25 -5.24 -1.42
C ARG A 28 10.07 -5.00 -2.91
N GLY A 29 9.20 -4.05 -3.29
CA GLY A 29 8.93 -3.79 -4.69
C GLY A 29 10.08 -3.07 -5.37
N ARG A 30 9.95 -2.85 -6.67
CA ARG A 30 10.97 -2.14 -7.44
C ARG A 30 11.11 -0.70 -7.01
N SER A 31 10.00 -0.09 -6.63
CA SER A 31 10.01 1.26 -6.09
C SER A 31 10.46 1.19 -4.65
N GLN A 32 11.42 2.01 -4.31
CA GLN A 32 11.91 2.08 -2.95
C GLN A 32 10.82 2.66 -2.04
N SER A 33 10.76 2.20 -0.80
CA SER A 33 9.75 2.67 0.16
C SER A 33 10.41 3.17 1.42
N LEU A 34 9.80 4.18 2.01
CA LEU A 34 10.20 4.71 3.31
C LEU A 34 9.50 3.96 4.45
N GLY A 35 8.54 3.13 4.13
CA GLY A 35 7.77 2.35 5.11
C GLY A 35 8.14 0.88 5.09
N ILE A 36 7.33 0.08 5.78
CA ILE A 36 7.61 -1.34 5.97
C ILE A 36 6.49 -2.25 5.49
N ALA A 37 5.47 -1.73 4.83
CA ALA A 37 4.36 -2.57 4.36
C ALA A 37 4.85 -3.66 3.43
N ASP A 38 4.34 -4.88 3.61
CA ASP A 38 4.59 -5.94 2.65
C ASP A 38 3.84 -5.66 1.36
N ALA A 39 2.63 -5.17 1.46
CA ALA A 39 1.86 -4.76 0.28
C ALA A 39 0.78 -3.78 0.68
N VAL A 40 0.58 -2.77 -0.16
CA VAL A 40 -0.57 -1.87 -0.08
C VAL A 40 -1.17 -1.82 -1.46
N THR A 41 -2.42 -2.27 -1.56
CA THR A 41 -3.15 -2.25 -2.82
C THR A 41 -4.23 -1.17 -2.74
N VAL A 42 -4.29 -0.33 -3.74
CA VAL A 42 -5.21 0.80 -3.76
C VAL A 42 -6.09 0.74 -5.00
N LEU A 43 -7.37 1.02 -4.79
CA LEU A 43 -8.36 1.19 -5.85
C LEU A 43 -8.67 2.67 -5.94
N ALA A 44 -8.59 3.24 -7.14
CA ALA A 44 -8.81 4.67 -7.33
C ALA A 44 -9.45 4.94 -8.68
N ALA A 45 -9.74 6.20 -8.95
CA ALA A 45 -10.41 6.60 -10.19
C ALA A 45 -9.49 6.49 -11.40
N SER A 46 -8.17 6.49 -11.20
CA SER A 46 -7.23 6.33 -12.31
C SER A 46 -6.02 5.53 -11.83
N ALA A 47 -5.28 4.98 -12.78
CA ALA A 47 -4.05 4.26 -12.49
C ALA A 47 -3.03 5.17 -11.81
N ALA A 48 -2.92 6.42 -12.27
CA ALA A 48 -1.97 7.36 -11.69
C ALA A 48 -2.31 7.69 -10.24
N GLN A 49 -3.60 7.88 -9.93
CA GLN A 49 -4.02 8.13 -8.55
C GLN A 49 -3.77 6.91 -7.68
N ALA A 50 -4.08 5.72 -8.20
CA ALA A 50 -3.86 4.49 -7.44
C ALA A 50 -2.38 4.31 -7.11
N ASP A 51 -1.50 4.55 -8.08
CA ASP A 51 -0.07 4.39 -7.90
C ASP A 51 0.48 5.38 -6.87
N ALA A 52 0.12 6.66 -7.00
CA ALA A 52 0.58 7.67 -6.07
C ALA A 52 0.09 7.39 -4.65
N ALA A 53 -1.18 7.02 -4.51
CA ALA A 53 -1.76 6.74 -3.19
C ALA A 53 -1.14 5.49 -2.57
N ALA A 54 -0.91 4.44 -3.36
CA ALA A 54 -0.30 3.22 -2.84
C ALA A 54 1.09 3.52 -2.27
N THR A 55 1.87 4.37 -2.94
CA THR A 55 3.18 4.79 -2.46
C THR A 55 3.06 5.57 -1.15
N MET A 56 2.16 6.52 -1.09
CA MET A 56 1.97 7.35 0.11
C MET A 56 1.54 6.52 1.31
N ILE A 57 0.60 5.60 1.09
CA ILE A 57 0.11 4.76 2.18
C ILE A 57 1.20 3.77 2.62
N ALA A 58 1.90 3.16 1.67
CA ALA A 58 2.98 2.23 2.00
C ALA A 58 4.06 2.91 2.83
N ASN A 59 4.40 4.16 2.50
CA ASN A 59 5.36 4.93 3.29
C ASN A 59 4.86 5.21 4.71
N ALA A 60 3.56 5.32 4.89
CA ALA A 60 2.97 5.59 6.20
C ALA A 60 2.83 4.34 7.08
N VAL A 61 2.85 3.14 6.48
CA VAL A 61 2.89 1.89 7.26
C VAL A 61 4.30 1.80 7.84
N ASN A 62 4.47 2.30 9.05
CA ASN A 62 5.80 2.48 9.59
C ASN A 62 5.76 2.64 11.11
N ILE A 63 6.86 2.24 11.75
CA ILE A 63 7.13 2.48 13.17
C ILE A 63 8.65 2.54 13.33
N ASP A 64 9.11 2.96 14.50
CA ASP A 64 10.53 2.91 14.85
C ASP A 64 10.81 1.59 15.56
N ASP A 65 11.73 0.80 15.01
CA ASP A 65 12.11 -0.47 15.62
C ASP A 65 13.48 -0.89 15.11
N PRO A 66 14.34 -1.43 15.99
CA PRO A 66 15.68 -1.87 15.58
C PRO A 66 15.68 -2.97 14.51
N ALA A 67 14.58 -3.71 14.37
CA ALA A 67 14.47 -4.74 13.36
C ALA A 67 14.37 -4.17 11.94
N ILE A 68 14.10 -2.87 11.81
CA ILE A 68 13.97 -2.21 10.53
C ILE A 68 15.30 -1.57 10.17
N ARG A 69 15.86 -1.96 9.03
CA ARG A 69 17.11 -1.41 8.55
C ARG A 69 16.87 -0.56 7.32
N ARG A 70 17.45 0.63 7.30
CA ARG A 70 17.31 1.57 6.21
C ARG A 70 18.67 2.06 5.76
N LEU A 71 18.75 2.42 4.47
CA LEU A 71 19.94 3.03 3.87
C LEU A 71 19.50 4.18 3.01
N PRO A 72 20.37 5.19 2.77
CA PRO A 72 20.05 6.22 1.79
C PRO A 72 19.71 5.58 0.45
N ALA A 73 18.69 6.07 -0.19
CA ALA A 73 18.19 5.47 -1.43
C ALA A 73 19.27 5.34 -2.48
N ARG A 74 20.15 6.34 -2.61
CA ARG A 74 21.22 6.32 -3.62
C ARG A 74 22.26 5.23 -3.37
N GLU A 75 22.37 4.73 -2.13
CA GLU A 75 23.30 3.64 -1.83
C GLU A 75 22.74 2.28 -2.24
N VAL A 76 21.42 2.20 -2.38
CA VAL A 76 20.75 0.98 -2.80
C VAL A 76 20.63 0.97 -4.33
N ARG A 77 20.38 2.13 -4.92
CA ARG A 77 20.23 2.29 -6.36
C ARG A 77 20.72 3.67 -6.74
N ASP A 78 21.80 3.73 -7.54
CA ASP A 78 22.48 4.97 -7.89
C ASP A 78 21.56 6.03 -8.47
N GLU A 79 20.60 5.60 -9.27
CA GLU A 79 19.73 6.53 -10.00
C GLU A 79 18.41 6.80 -9.28
N SER A 80 18.37 6.58 -7.97
CA SER A 80 17.14 6.79 -7.23
C SER A 80 16.78 8.27 -7.14
N ASP A 81 15.54 8.59 -7.46
CA ASP A 81 15.00 9.93 -7.29
C ASP A 81 14.90 10.33 -5.81
N LEU A 82 14.96 9.36 -4.91
CA LEU A 82 14.85 9.62 -3.47
C LEU A 82 16.17 10.07 -2.85
N GLY A 83 17.27 9.91 -3.56
CA GLY A 83 18.57 10.47 -3.15
C GLY A 83 19.03 10.01 -1.78
N GLY A 84 19.05 10.93 -0.82
CA GLY A 84 19.52 10.66 0.53
C GLY A 84 18.44 10.18 1.49
N LEU A 85 17.18 10.05 1.04
CA LEU A 85 16.11 9.61 1.93
C LEU A 85 16.33 8.16 2.36
N PRO A 86 16.03 7.84 3.64
CA PRO A 86 16.25 6.48 4.16
C PRO A 86 15.17 5.53 3.65
N VAL A 87 15.55 4.60 2.78
CA VAL A 87 14.62 3.60 2.29
C VAL A 87 14.82 2.28 3.02
N THR A 88 13.75 1.53 3.16
CA THR A 88 13.74 0.26 3.88
C THR A 88 14.43 -0.80 3.05
N VAL A 89 15.40 -1.48 3.64
CA VAL A 89 16.15 -2.56 2.99
C VAL A 89 15.96 -3.88 3.70
N GLU A 90 15.52 -3.88 4.95
CA GLU A 90 15.29 -5.11 5.69
C GLU A 90 14.30 -4.86 6.81
N VAL A 91 13.38 -5.79 7.01
CA VAL A 91 12.41 -5.75 8.10
C VAL A 91 12.44 -7.12 8.77
N GLY A 92 12.94 -7.18 9.99
CA GLY A 92 12.91 -8.41 10.78
C GLY A 92 11.53 -8.65 11.36
N ALA A 93 11.38 -9.77 12.05
CA ALA A 93 10.10 -10.11 12.68
C ALA A 93 9.75 -9.07 13.74
N LEU A 94 8.52 -8.58 13.69
CA LEU A 94 8.01 -7.63 14.65
C LEU A 94 6.95 -8.32 15.53
N GLY A 95 6.82 -7.87 16.77
CA GLY A 95 5.74 -8.34 17.62
C GLY A 95 4.39 -7.90 17.05
N ALA A 96 3.35 -8.69 17.40
CA ALA A 96 2.02 -8.44 16.84
C ALA A 96 1.51 -7.02 17.12
N GLU A 97 1.84 -6.47 18.29
CA GLU A 97 1.40 -5.13 18.65
C GLU A 97 2.07 -4.06 17.77
N LYS A 98 3.35 -4.27 17.45
CA LYS A 98 4.06 -3.33 16.60
C LYS A 98 3.58 -3.42 15.16
N VAL A 99 3.27 -4.62 14.69
CA VAL A 99 2.68 -4.79 13.38
C VAL A 99 1.36 -4.03 13.30
N ALA A 100 0.51 -4.20 14.32
CA ALA A 100 -0.77 -3.51 14.36
C ALA A 100 -0.60 -1.98 14.36
N ALA A 101 0.37 -1.48 15.14
CA ALA A 101 0.62 -0.04 15.22
C ALA A 101 1.06 0.52 13.87
N ALA A 102 1.95 -0.18 13.17
CA ALA A 102 2.42 0.24 11.85
C ALA A 102 1.26 0.28 10.86
N LEU A 103 0.42 -0.77 10.88
CA LEU A 103 -0.73 -0.83 10.00
C LEU A 103 -1.73 0.28 10.29
N GLU A 104 -1.94 0.60 11.57
CA GLU A 104 -2.85 1.69 11.93
C GLU A 104 -2.36 3.04 11.40
N ASN A 105 -1.05 3.26 11.42
CA ASN A 105 -0.49 4.49 10.85
C ASN A 105 -0.81 4.58 9.35
N GLY A 106 -0.65 3.47 8.64
CA GLY A 106 -0.98 3.43 7.22
C GLY A 106 -2.46 3.56 6.96
N ALA A 107 -3.29 2.91 7.78
CA ALA A 107 -4.73 2.97 7.63
C ALA A 107 -5.27 4.38 7.84
N ARG A 108 -4.67 5.11 8.79
CA ARG A 108 -5.04 6.50 9.02
C ARG A 108 -4.77 7.35 7.79
N ARG A 109 -3.62 7.13 7.17
CA ARG A 109 -3.28 7.85 5.94
C ARG A 109 -4.25 7.51 4.82
N ALA A 110 -4.60 6.23 4.69
CA ALA A 110 -5.55 5.79 3.68
C ALA A 110 -6.93 6.42 3.90
N ALA A 111 -7.36 6.50 5.15
CA ALA A 111 -8.65 7.12 5.47
C ALA A 111 -8.67 8.60 5.10
N GLU A 112 -7.54 9.30 5.32
CA GLU A 112 -7.43 10.71 4.92
C GLU A 112 -7.59 10.86 3.40
N LEU A 113 -6.90 10.01 2.65
CA LEU A 113 -6.98 10.07 1.20
C LEU A 113 -8.38 9.73 0.70
N ARG A 114 -9.05 8.79 1.36
CA ARG A 114 -10.41 8.43 0.99
C ARG A 114 -11.37 9.58 1.26
N GLN A 115 -11.20 10.27 2.37
CA GLN A 115 -12.04 11.43 2.68
C GLN A 115 -11.88 12.55 1.64
N GLN A 116 -10.72 12.63 1.03
CA GLN A 116 -10.44 13.62 -0.02
C GLN A 116 -10.85 13.11 -1.39
N ASP A 117 -11.50 11.96 -1.48
CA ASP A 117 -11.93 11.33 -2.72
C ASP A 117 -10.78 11.01 -3.66
N LEU A 118 -9.58 10.82 -3.11
CA LEU A 118 -8.40 10.46 -3.90
C LEU A 118 -8.28 8.96 -4.11
N ILE A 119 -8.92 8.16 -3.26
CA ILE A 119 -8.98 6.71 -3.42
C ILE A 119 -10.39 6.23 -3.10
N VAL A 120 -10.70 5.04 -3.61
CA VAL A 120 -11.96 4.35 -3.29
C VAL A 120 -11.74 3.41 -2.11
N ALA A 121 -10.63 2.66 -2.11
CA ALA A 121 -10.36 1.71 -1.06
C ALA A 121 -8.87 1.37 -1.05
N ALA A 122 -8.42 0.82 0.08
CA ALA A 122 -7.04 0.34 0.23
C ALA A 122 -7.02 -0.93 1.07
N TYR A 123 -6.07 -1.82 0.75
CA TYR A 123 -5.83 -3.04 1.47
C TYR A 123 -4.35 -3.08 1.85
N LEU A 124 -4.08 -3.10 3.16
CA LEU A 124 -2.73 -3.01 3.69
C LEU A 124 -2.34 -4.32 4.35
N GLN A 125 -1.13 -4.80 4.09
CA GLN A 125 -0.64 -6.06 4.64
C GLN A 125 0.75 -5.87 5.23
N LEU A 126 0.96 -6.47 6.40
CA LEU A 126 2.26 -6.49 7.06
C LEU A 126 2.34 -7.73 7.96
N GLN A 127 3.30 -8.60 7.68
CA GLN A 127 3.65 -9.75 8.53
C GLN A 127 2.43 -10.51 9.07
N GLY A 128 1.53 -10.90 8.17
CA GLY A 128 0.39 -11.74 8.52
C GLY A 128 -0.84 -10.98 9.01
N GLN A 129 -0.75 -9.68 9.21
CA GLN A 129 -1.92 -8.87 9.56
C GLN A 129 -2.31 -8.00 8.40
N SER A 130 -3.56 -7.56 8.39
CA SER A 130 -4.08 -6.71 7.32
C SER A 130 -5.06 -5.69 7.86
N ARG A 131 -5.29 -4.65 7.06
CA ARG A 131 -6.31 -3.64 7.31
C ARG A 131 -6.98 -3.28 5.99
N VAL A 132 -8.25 -3.00 6.04
CA VAL A 132 -9.02 -2.57 4.89
C VAL A 132 -9.59 -1.20 5.18
N VAL A 133 -9.45 -0.28 4.24
CA VAL A 133 -10.06 1.05 4.31
C VAL A 133 -10.94 1.19 3.09
N GLY A 134 -12.23 1.51 3.30
CA GLY A 134 -13.17 1.63 2.20
C GLY A 134 -13.81 0.29 1.85
N GLU A 135 -14.39 0.23 0.68
CA GLU A 135 -15.23 -0.90 0.30
C GLU A 135 -14.62 -1.75 -0.80
N LEU A 136 -13.67 -2.61 -0.44
CA LEU A 136 -13.14 -3.57 -1.40
C LEU A 136 -14.23 -4.50 -1.92
N ASN A 137 -15.21 -4.78 -1.09
CA ASN A 137 -16.28 -5.69 -1.46
C ASN A 137 -17.14 -5.18 -2.62
N ARG A 138 -17.13 -3.87 -2.89
CA ARG A 138 -17.86 -3.33 -4.02
C ARG A 138 -17.47 -3.98 -5.33
N ILE A 139 -16.18 -4.16 -5.53
CA ILE A 139 -15.70 -4.76 -6.77
C ILE A 139 -16.10 -6.23 -6.84
N ALA A 140 -15.95 -6.94 -5.74
CA ALA A 140 -16.34 -8.34 -5.69
C ALA A 140 -17.83 -8.50 -5.93
N ALA A 141 -18.66 -7.63 -5.33
CA ALA A 141 -20.11 -7.68 -5.51
C ALA A 141 -20.49 -7.36 -6.97
N GLY A 142 -19.85 -6.36 -7.56
CA GLY A 142 -20.08 -6.03 -8.95
C GLY A 142 -19.76 -7.18 -9.89
N ARG A 143 -18.73 -7.94 -9.58
CA ARG A 143 -18.37 -9.10 -10.39
C ARG A 143 -19.38 -10.23 -10.25
N ALA A 144 -19.97 -10.36 -9.08
CA ALA A 144 -20.96 -11.40 -8.84
C ALA A 144 -22.28 -11.10 -9.51
N ALA A 145 -22.55 -9.84 -9.75
CA ALA A 145 -23.77 -9.45 -10.45
C ALA A 145 -23.58 -9.55 -11.95
#